data_0740e7fba6b96cdb1490dd8b9145f675
#
_entry.id   0740e7fba6b96cdb1490dd8b9145f675
#
_cell.length_a   1.000
_cell.length_b   1.000
_cell.length_c   1.000
_cell.angle_alpha   90.00
_cell.angle_beta   90.00
_cell.angle_gamma   90.00
#
_symmetry.space_group_name_H-M   'P 1'
#
loop_
_entity.id
_entity.type
_entity.pdbx_description
1 polymer ?
#
loop_
_entity_poly.entity_id
_entity_poly.type
_entity_poly.pdbx_seq_one_letter_code
_entity_poly.pdbx_strand_id
1 'polypeptide(L)'
;MSIKKAMQTYARQGGTSSIFVHDDGLQLISDKDREERIRFYADHGIGWVARPKHDDGEGGFKRRGRFKKASNMNYGLALSLKMEEFVRKLELERGEKASVADSAAEDDDAEDLEEQALRMAIEETYQENGSRFRPWAHNAKALRIGEIILIVDSDTIVPEVKTLLFLVPMSLLGC
;
A
#
# COMPACT_ATOMS: atom_id res chain seq x y z
N MET A 1 17.89 9.08 -3.45
CA MET A 1 17.34 8.00 -2.59
C MET A 1 17.93 6.67 -3.02
N SER A 2 18.52 5.90 -2.11
CA SER A 2 19.15 4.60 -2.41
C SER A 2 18.13 3.57 -2.92
N ILE A 3 16.93 3.52 -2.34
CA ILE A 3 15.84 2.61 -2.77
C ILE A 3 15.48 2.81 -4.25
N LYS A 4 15.32 4.04 -4.73
CA LYS A 4 14.98 4.28 -6.15
C LYS A 4 16.04 3.78 -7.12
N LYS A 5 17.32 3.87 -6.77
CA LYS A 5 18.41 3.30 -7.58
C LYS A 5 18.34 1.77 -7.62
N ALA A 6 18.05 1.13 -6.48
CA ALA A 6 17.84 -0.31 -6.42
C ALA A 6 16.63 -0.75 -7.26
N MET A 7 15.51 -0.02 -7.20
CA MET A 7 14.33 -0.26 -8.03
C MET A 7 14.63 -0.13 -9.53
N GLN A 8 15.39 0.91 -9.93
CA GLN A 8 15.81 1.09 -11.32
C GLN A 8 16.70 -0.07 -11.82
N THR A 9 17.58 -0.57 -10.96
CA THR A 9 18.42 -1.74 -11.29
C THR A 9 17.56 -2.98 -11.46
N TYR A 10 16.57 -3.20 -10.60
CA TYR A 10 15.63 -4.32 -10.70
C TYR A 10 14.74 -4.22 -11.95
N ALA A 11 14.27 -3.01 -12.28
CA ALA A 11 13.47 -2.77 -13.49
C ALA A 11 14.23 -3.07 -14.79
N ARG A 12 15.55 -2.77 -14.84
CA ARG A 12 16.41 -3.12 -16.01
C ARG A 12 16.53 -4.62 -16.24
N GLN A 13 16.16 -5.44 -15.25
CA GLN A 13 16.17 -6.90 -15.31
C GLN A 13 14.78 -7.49 -15.51
N GLY A 14 13.81 -6.64 -15.85
CA GLY A 14 12.43 -7.04 -16.12
C GLY A 14 11.53 -7.12 -14.87
N GLY A 15 12.03 -6.73 -13.69
CA GLY A 15 11.24 -6.72 -12.46
C GLY A 15 10.39 -5.45 -12.33
N THR A 16 9.29 -5.56 -11.61
CA THR A 16 8.44 -4.44 -11.19
C THR A 16 8.52 -4.28 -9.68
N SER A 17 8.49 -3.06 -9.19
CA SER A 17 8.56 -2.80 -7.75
C SER A 17 7.85 -1.50 -7.38
N SER A 18 7.28 -1.45 -6.18
CA SER A 18 6.66 -0.27 -5.59
C SER A 18 7.25 0.02 -4.21
N ILE A 19 7.03 1.23 -3.71
CA ILE A 19 7.37 1.60 -2.33
C ILE A 19 6.07 1.80 -1.58
N PHE A 20 5.93 1.07 -0.48
CA PHE A 20 4.80 1.19 0.43
C PHE A 20 5.30 1.63 1.82
N VAL A 21 4.89 2.81 2.26
CA VAL A 21 5.32 3.41 3.53
C VAL A 21 4.23 3.27 4.60
N HIS A 22 4.61 2.72 5.75
CA HIS A 22 3.76 2.67 6.95
C HIS A 22 4.12 3.86 7.85
N ASP A 23 3.47 5.01 7.64
CA ASP A 23 3.82 6.27 8.33
C ASP A 23 3.01 6.50 9.60
N ASP A 24 3.52 5.99 10.72
CA ASP A 24 2.90 6.18 12.04
C ASP A 24 2.94 7.63 12.54
N GLY A 25 3.81 8.45 11.95
CA GLY A 25 3.98 9.86 12.33
C GLY A 25 3.02 10.81 11.63
N LEU A 26 2.46 10.44 10.49
CA LEU A 26 1.74 11.35 9.61
C LEU A 26 0.56 12.08 10.28
N GLN A 27 -0.15 11.41 11.18
CA GLN A 27 -1.25 12.01 11.95
C GLN A 27 -0.80 12.76 13.22
N LEU A 28 0.50 12.80 13.51
CA LEU A 28 1.07 13.38 14.73
C LEU A 28 1.82 14.70 14.49
N ILE A 29 2.21 14.97 13.26
CA ILE A 29 2.98 16.15 12.85
C ILE A 29 2.07 17.34 12.51
N SER A 30 2.66 18.53 12.36
CA SER A 30 1.93 19.73 11.97
C SER A 30 1.28 19.57 10.58
N ASP A 31 0.23 20.35 10.30
CA ASP A 31 -0.45 20.31 9.01
C ASP A 31 0.52 20.61 7.86
N LYS A 32 1.39 21.60 8.05
CA LYS A 32 2.42 21.98 7.08
C LYS A 32 3.37 20.81 6.77
N ASP A 33 3.93 20.18 7.81
CA ASP A 33 4.88 19.07 7.63
C ASP A 33 4.19 17.85 7.00
N ARG A 34 2.91 17.66 7.34
CA ARG A 34 2.07 16.60 6.76
C ARG A 34 1.84 16.79 5.27
N GLU A 35 1.47 18.01 4.86
CA GLU A 35 1.28 18.35 3.46
C GLU A 35 2.57 18.19 2.64
N GLU A 36 3.70 18.67 3.18
CA GLU A 36 5.02 18.50 2.55
C GLU A 36 5.36 17.01 2.38
N ARG A 37 5.07 16.17 3.37
CA ARG A 37 5.33 14.73 3.33
C ARG A 37 4.43 14.02 2.34
N ILE A 38 3.12 14.32 2.33
CA ILE A 38 2.18 13.74 1.37
C ILE A 38 2.55 14.14 -0.06
N ARG A 39 2.92 15.41 -0.29
CA ARG A 39 3.43 15.86 -1.58
C ARG A 39 4.67 15.09 -2.01
N PHE A 40 5.62 14.90 -1.10
CA PHE A 40 6.81 14.09 -1.37
C PHE A 40 6.45 12.66 -1.77
N TYR A 41 5.48 12.03 -1.12
CA TYR A 41 5.02 10.69 -1.51
C TYR A 41 4.40 10.70 -2.90
N ALA A 42 3.54 11.66 -3.20
CA ALA A 42 2.90 11.81 -4.49
C ALA A 42 3.94 12.02 -5.62
N ASP A 43 4.86 12.98 -5.46
CA ASP A 43 5.93 13.29 -6.44
C ASP A 43 6.84 12.09 -6.72
N HIS A 44 6.85 11.12 -5.81
CA HIS A 44 7.74 9.96 -5.90
C HIS A 44 7.00 8.66 -6.22
N GLY A 45 5.67 8.69 -6.42
CA GLY A 45 4.86 7.50 -6.67
C GLY A 45 4.86 6.51 -5.50
N ILE A 46 5.00 7.00 -4.26
CA ILE A 46 5.04 6.19 -3.06
C ILE A 46 3.62 6.00 -2.53
N GLY A 47 3.25 4.74 -2.31
CA GLY A 47 2.04 4.41 -1.56
C GLY A 47 2.29 4.53 -0.06
N TRP A 48 1.29 4.98 0.67
CA TRP A 48 1.42 5.11 2.12
C TRP A 48 0.13 4.81 2.85
N VAL A 49 0.28 4.36 4.10
CA VAL A 49 -0.80 4.20 5.05
C VAL A 49 -0.40 4.82 6.40
N ALA A 50 -1.33 5.53 7.02
CA ALA A 50 -1.17 6.08 8.36
C ALA A 50 -2.34 5.63 9.24
N ARG A 51 -2.00 4.86 10.28
CA ARG A 51 -3.01 4.43 11.26
C ARG A 51 -3.33 5.54 12.26
N PRO A 52 -4.48 5.46 12.93
CA PRO A 52 -4.91 6.45 13.91
C PRO A 52 -3.89 6.68 15.03
N LYS A 53 -3.94 7.86 15.64
CA LYS A 53 -3.15 8.20 16.83
C LYS A 53 -3.46 7.20 17.95
N HIS A 54 -2.42 6.81 18.69
CA HIS A 54 -2.62 6.02 19.92
C HIS A 54 -3.39 6.80 20.96
N ASP A 55 -4.40 6.17 21.53
CA ASP A 55 -5.22 6.74 22.59
C ASP A 55 -5.55 5.66 23.62
N ASP A 56 -5.17 5.89 24.88
CA ASP A 56 -5.42 4.98 25.99
C ASP A 56 -6.80 5.16 26.63
N GLY A 57 -7.57 6.18 26.23
CA GLY A 57 -8.93 6.41 26.68
C GLY A 57 -9.87 5.26 26.34
N GLU A 58 -11.07 5.28 26.94
CA GLU A 58 -12.14 4.34 26.63
C GLU A 58 -12.55 4.47 25.16
N GLY A 59 -12.49 3.37 24.41
CA GLY A 59 -12.79 3.36 22.98
C GLY A 59 -11.70 3.97 22.09
N GLY A 60 -10.55 4.36 22.63
CA GLY A 60 -9.42 4.90 21.88
C GLY A 60 -8.71 3.84 21.04
N PHE A 61 -8.00 4.29 20.00
CA PHE A 61 -7.24 3.40 19.12
C PHE A 61 -5.97 2.90 19.80
N LYS A 62 -5.84 1.60 20.00
CA LYS A 62 -4.69 0.99 20.67
C LYS A 62 -3.63 0.54 19.66
N ARG A 63 -2.49 1.24 19.63
CA ARG A 63 -1.29 0.79 18.90
C ARG A 63 -0.58 -0.30 19.72
N ARG A 64 -0.78 -1.57 19.36
CA ARG A 64 -0.27 -2.72 20.13
C ARG A 64 1.22 -2.95 19.93
N GLY A 65 1.85 -3.63 20.90
CA GLY A 65 3.24 -4.08 20.89
C GLY A 65 4.25 -3.06 21.44
N ARG A 66 5.37 -3.57 21.98
CA ARG A 66 6.41 -2.75 22.65
C ARG A 66 7.02 -1.70 21.71
N PHE A 67 7.32 -2.08 20.47
CA PHE A 67 7.94 -1.20 19.47
C PHE A 67 6.96 -0.70 18.42
N LYS A 68 5.72 -1.15 18.45
CA LYS A 68 4.62 -0.74 17.57
C LYS A 68 4.86 -0.99 16.06
N LYS A 69 6.08 -1.35 15.61
CA LYS A 69 6.43 -1.60 14.21
C LYS A 69 5.61 -2.72 13.59
N ALA A 70 5.65 -3.93 14.17
CA ALA A 70 4.89 -5.08 13.64
C ALA A 70 3.38 -4.79 13.55
N SER A 71 2.82 -4.15 14.57
CA SER A 71 1.41 -3.75 14.57
C SER A 71 1.10 -2.70 13.50
N ASN A 72 2.04 -1.79 13.19
CA ASN A 72 1.90 -0.82 12.12
C ASN A 72 1.91 -1.50 10.75
N MET A 73 2.86 -2.39 10.53
CA MET A 73 2.96 -3.17 9.30
C MET A 73 1.71 -4.02 9.09
N ASN A 74 1.27 -4.75 10.12
CA ASN A 74 0.05 -5.57 10.04
C ASN A 74 -1.18 -4.73 9.70
N TYR A 75 -1.28 -3.50 10.20
CA TYR A 75 -2.39 -2.60 9.88
C TYR A 75 -2.42 -2.24 8.39
N GLY A 76 -1.28 -1.84 7.82
CA GLY A 76 -1.20 -1.52 6.40
C GLY A 76 -1.36 -2.75 5.50
N LEU A 77 -0.77 -3.88 5.88
CA LEU A 77 -0.93 -5.14 5.14
C LEU A 77 -2.39 -5.64 5.16
N ALA A 78 -3.09 -5.51 6.29
CA ALA A 78 -4.50 -5.87 6.37
C ALA A 78 -5.36 -5.00 5.42
N LEU A 79 -5.08 -3.69 5.34
CA LEU A 79 -5.77 -2.80 4.39
C LEU A 79 -5.47 -3.18 2.94
N SER A 80 -4.20 -3.50 2.63
CA SER A 80 -3.79 -3.96 1.30
C SER A 80 -4.47 -5.27 0.90
N LEU A 81 -4.57 -6.25 1.80
CA LEU A 81 -5.27 -7.51 1.55
C LEU A 81 -6.75 -7.30 1.25
N LYS A 82 -7.43 -6.45 2.02
CA LYS A 82 -8.83 -6.08 1.73
C LYS A 82 -8.98 -5.42 0.37
N MET A 83 -8.08 -4.52 0.03
CA MET A 83 -8.06 -3.88 -1.28
C MET A 83 -7.92 -4.92 -2.41
N GLU A 84 -7.02 -5.91 -2.28
CA GLU A 84 -6.87 -6.99 -3.25
C GLU A 84 -8.15 -7.84 -3.41
N GLU A 85 -8.93 -8.02 -2.34
CA GLU A 85 -10.23 -8.70 -2.42
C GLU A 85 -11.24 -7.88 -3.23
N PHE A 86 -11.26 -6.56 -3.05
CA PHE A 86 -12.12 -5.67 -3.83
C PHE A 86 -11.67 -5.57 -5.28
N VAL A 87 -10.37 -5.52 -5.56
CA VAL A 87 -9.84 -5.58 -6.93
C VAL A 87 -10.37 -6.81 -7.65
N ARG A 88 -10.25 -7.99 -7.06
CA ARG A 88 -10.76 -9.24 -7.64
C ARG A 88 -12.27 -9.21 -7.90
N LYS A 89 -13.07 -8.67 -6.98
CA LYS A 89 -14.51 -8.53 -7.15
C LYS A 89 -14.85 -7.62 -8.33
N LEU A 90 -14.20 -6.45 -8.39
CA LEU A 90 -14.42 -5.48 -9.47
C LEU A 90 -13.97 -5.99 -10.84
N GLU A 91 -12.86 -6.75 -10.90
CA GLU A 91 -12.41 -7.42 -12.13
C GLU A 91 -13.43 -8.43 -12.64
N LEU A 92 -14.00 -9.25 -11.75
CA LEU A 92 -15.05 -10.22 -12.09
C LEU A 92 -16.31 -9.51 -12.62
N GLU A 93 -16.77 -8.46 -11.93
CA GLU A 93 -17.94 -7.68 -12.36
C GLU A 93 -17.73 -7.02 -13.72
N ARG A 94 -16.53 -6.50 -14.00
CA ARG A 94 -16.18 -5.93 -15.31
C ARG A 94 -16.16 -7.02 -16.40
N GLY A 95 -15.59 -8.19 -16.10
CA GLY A 95 -15.56 -9.32 -17.02
C GLY A 95 -16.96 -9.83 -17.38
N GLU A 96 -17.86 -9.90 -16.40
CA GLU A 96 -19.26 -10.27 -16.62
C GLU A 96 -20.01 -9.22 -17.47
N LYS A 97 -19.84 -7.93 -17.18
CA LYS A 97 -20.46 -6.85 -17.97
C LYS A 97 -19.94 -6.82 -19.41
N ALA A 98 -18.63 -7.02 -19.61
CA ALA A 98 -18.02 -7.07 -20.93
C ALA A 98 -18.54 -8.25 -21.78
N SER A 99 -18.88 -9.38 -21.14
CA SER A 99 -19.47 -10.53 -21.81
C SER A 99 -20.93 -10.33 -22.27
N VAL A 100 -21.62 -9.36 -21.68
CA VAL A 100 -23.06 -9.06 -21.97
C VAL A 100 -23.21 -7.85 -22.91
N ALA A 101 -22.20 -6.96 -22.98
CA ALA A 101 -22.24 -5.75 -23.78
C ALA A 101 -21.63 -5.97 -25.15
N ASP A 102 -22.46 -5.91 -26.20
CA ASP A 102 -22.06 -6.05 -27.61
C ASP A 102 -21.44 -4.75 -28.20
N SER A 103 -21.05 -3.81 -27.38
CA SER A 103 -20.36 -2.58 -27.81
C SER A 103 -19.44 -2.05 -26.70
N ALA A 104 -18.15 -2.09 -26.98
CA ALA A 104 -17.12 -1.43 -26.16
C ALA A 104 -17.29 0.10 -26.28
N ALA A 105 -17.95 0.70 -25.31
CA ALA A 105 -17.70 2.09 -24.96
C ALA A 105 -16.45 2.08 -24.08
N GLU A 106 -15.31 2.53 -24.62
CA GLU A 106 -14.16 2.91 -23.80
C GLU A 106 -14.61 4.13 -22.98
N ASP A 107 -14.93 3.87 -21.72
CA ASP A 107 -15.28 4.91 -20.75
C ASP A 107 -13.95 5.53 -20.29
N ASP A 108 -13.54 6.61 -20.97
CA ASP A 108 -12.29 7.34 -20.73
C ASP A 108 -12.27 8.01 -19.34
N ASP A 109 -13.43 8.07 -18.66
CA ASP A 109 -13.65 8.54 -17.29
C ASP A 109 -13.77 7.39 -16.26
N ALA A 110 -13.53 6.14 -16.66
CA ALA A 110 -13.61 5.03 -15.72
C ALA A 110 -12.52 5.17 -14.66
N GLU A 111 -12.93 5.46 -13.43
CA GLU A 111 -12.04 5.50 -12.30
C GLU A 111 -11.13 4.27 -12.25
N ASP A 112 -9.86 4.50 -11.92
CA ASP A 112 -8.87 3.45 -11.75
C ASP A 112 -9.39 2.40 -10.75
N LEU A 113 -9.46 1.15 -11.19
CA LEU A 113 -10.04 0.04 -10.44
C LEU A 113 -9.34 -0.13 -9.07
N GLU A 114 -8.04 0.08 -9.02
CA GLU A 114 -7.29 0.01 -7.77
C GLU A 114 -7.66 1.14 -6.79
N GLU A 115 -7.88 2.36 -7.29
CA GLU A 115 -8.31 3.47 -6.42
C GLU A 115 -9.73 3.27 -5.91
N GLN A 116 -10.62 2.72 -6.73
CA GLN A 116 -11.95 2.32 -6.30
C GLN A 116 -11.89 1.24 -5.21
N ALA A 117 -11.08 0.20 -5.40
CA ALA A 117 -10.89 -0.87 -4.44
C ALA A 117 -10.29 -0.36 -3.11
N LEU A 118 -9.34 0.58 -3.18
CA LEU A 118 -8.76 1.20 -1.98
C LEU A 118 -9.82 1.96 -1.17
N ARG A 119 -10.68 2.72 -1.85
CA ARG A 119 -11.78 3.44 -1.15
C ARG A 119 -12.74 2.47 -0.48
N MET A 120 -13.10 1.37 -1.15
CA MET A 120 -13.97 0.34 -0.56
C MET A 120 -13.30 -0.31 0.66
N ALA A 121 -12.01 -0.63 0.58
CA ALA A 121 -11.26 -1.21 1.69
C ALA A 121 -11.15 -0.25 2.90
N ILE A 122 -10.93 1.04 2.64
CA ILE A 122 -10.94 2.08 3.68
C ILE A 122 -12.31 2.17 4.35
N GLU A 123 -13.37 2.19 3.56
CA GLU A 123 -14.74 2.31 4.08
C GLU A 123 -15.14 1.07 4.91
N GLU A 124 -14.87 -0.14 4.40
CA GLU A 124 -15.13 -1.38 5.16
C GLU A 124 -14.35 -1.40 6.48
N THR A 125 -13.06 -1.04 6.45
CA THR A 125 -12.24 -0.96 7.67
C THR A 125 -12.78 0.08 8.66
N TYR A 126 -13.30 1.19 8.16
CA TYR A 126 -13.93 2.22 8.98
C TYR A 126 -15.23 1.70 9.62
N GLN A 127 -16.07 0.99 8.88
CA GLN A 127 -17.31 0.40 9.40
C GLN A 127 -17.03 -0.69 10.44
N GLU A 128 -16.07 -1.57 10.21
CA GLU A 128 -15.69 -2.63 11.16
C GLU A 128 -15.23 -2.12 12.53
N ASN A 129 -14.64 -0.92 12.57
CA ASN A 129 -14.24 -0.31 13.83
C ASN A 129 -15.35 0.58 14.45
N GLY A 130 -16.58 0.45 13.98
CA GLY A 130 -17.74 1.20 14.46
C GLY A 130 -17.71 2.68 14.06
N SER A 131 -17.16 2.98 12.90
CA SER A 131 -17.04 4.32 12.31
C SER A 131 -16.29 5.33 13.21
N ARG A 132 -15.30 4.81 13.95
CA ARG A 132 -14.49 5.65 14.87
C ARG A 132 -13.18 6.12 14.24
N PHE A 133 -12.52 5.24 13.48
CA PHE A 133 -11.15 5.47 13.01
C PHE A 133 -11.04 5.16 11.52
N ARG A 134 -11.08 6.22 10.70
CA ARG A 134 -10.90 6.08 9.26
C ARG A 134 -9.41 5.89 8.94
N PRO A 135 -9.05 4.84 8.19
CA PRO A 135 -7.69 4.69 7.68
C PRO A 135 -7.31 5.85 6.75
N TRP A 136 -6.07 6.34 6.86
CA TRP A 136 -5.50 7.25 5.88
C TRP A 136 -4.58 6.45 4.98
N ALA A 137 -4.86 6.41 3.69
CA ALA A 137 -4.04 5.74 2.70
C ALA A 137 -4.18 6.41 1.34
N HIS A 138 -3.16 6.28 0.51
CA HIS A 138 -3.15 6.86 -0.84
C HIS A 138 -2.22 6.09 -1.76
N ASN A 139 -2.49 6.17 -3.09
CA ASN A 139 -1.80 5.50 -4.17
C ASN A 139 -1.99 3.97 -4.12
N ALA A 140 -3.18 3.55 -4.51
CA ALA A 140 -3.62 2.16 -4.48
C ALA A 140 -2.66 1.21 -5.19
N LYS A 141 -2.15 1.58 -6.37
CA LYS A 141 -1.19 0.75 -7.14
C LYS A 141 0.05 0.40 -6.34
N ALA A 142 0.56 1.34 -5.54
CA ALA A 142 1.75 1.11 -4.73
C ALA A 142 1.45 0.40 -3.39
N LEU A 143 0.18 0.27 -3.01
CA LEU A 143 -0.26 -0.51 -1.85
C LEU A 143 -0.43 -2.00 -2.16
N ARG A 144 -0.49 -2.39 -3.43
CA ARG A 144 -0.60 -3.79 -3.81
C ARG A 144 0.63 -4.58 -3.37
N ILE A 145 0.39 -5.74 -2.78
CA ILE A 145 1.47 -6.62 -2.31
C ILE A 145 1.90 -7.51 -3.48
N GLY A 146 3.21 -7.42 -3.83
CA GLY A 146 3.81 -8.31 -4.82
C GLY A 146 4.16 -9.68 -4.24
N GLU A 147 4.76 -10.54 -5.06
CA GLU A 147 5.20 -11.88 -4.67
C GLU A 147 6.30 -11.85 -3.59
N ILE A 148 7.07 -10.77 -3.55
CA ILE A 148 8.19 -10.60 -2.63
C ILE A 148 8.07 -9.26 -1.91
N ILE A 149 8.23 -9.27 -0.59
CA ILE A 149 8.23 -8.09 0.26
C ILE A 149 9.61 -7.92 0.85
N LEU A 150 10.23 -6.75 0.60
CA LEU A 150 11.45 -6.32 1.27
C LEU A 150 11.08 -5.30 2.37
N ILE A 151 11.36 -5.65 3.61
CA ILE A 151 11.10 -4.76 4.75
C ILE A 151 12.39 -4.06 5.14
N VAL A 152 12.35 -2.73 5.16
CA VAL A 152 13.49 -1.88 5.54
C VAL A 152 13.07 -0.80 6.52
N ASP A 153 13.96 -0.41 7.42
CA ASP A 153 13.78 0.77 8.27
C ASP A 153 14.07 2.05 7.46
N SER A 154 13.51 3.16 7.88
CA SER A 154 13.58 4.45 7.17
C SER A 154 15.02 5.00 7.02
N ASP A 155 15.92 4.58 7.90
CA ASP A 155 17.35 4.93 7.91
C ASP A 155 18.24 3.92 7.17
N THR A 156 17.65 2.85 6.62
CA THR A 156 18.37 1.83 5.88
C THR A 156 18.85 2.34 4.52
N ILE A 157 20.13 2.18 4.24
CA ILE A 157 20.70 2.40 2.91
C ILE A 157 20.63 1.09 2.13
N VAL A 158 19.81 1.05 1.08
CA VAL A 158 19.66 -0.11 0.20
C VAL A 158 20.74 -0.05 -0.88
N PRO A 159 21.65 -1.05 -0.98
CA PRO A 159 22.68 -1.10 -2.03
C PRO A 159 22.05 -1.31 -3.41
N GLU A 160 22.65 -0.68 -4.44
CA GLU A 160 22.13 -0.75 -5.82
C GLU A 160 22.12 -2.17 -6.40
N VAL A 161 23.07 -3.00 -6.01
CA VAL A 161 23.33 -4.31 -6.65
C VAL A 161 22.86 -5.51 -5.80
N LYS A 162 22.77 -5.37 -4.48
CA LYS A 162 22.47 -6.51 -3.58
C LYS A 162 20.99 -6.86 -3.45
N THR A 163 20.09 -6.01 -3.91
CA THR A 163 18.64 -6.26 -3.85
C THR A 163 18.24 -7.51 -4.63
N LEU A 164 19.01 -7.90 -5.62
CA LEU A 164 18.77 -9.07 -6.46
C LEU A 164 19.00 -10.42 -5.77
N LEU A 165 19.99 -10.50 -4.88
CA LEU A 165 20.34 -11.76 -4.21
C LEU A 165 19.29 -12.18 -3.16
N PHE A 166 18.47 -11.21 -2.69
CA PHE A 166 17.38 -11.49 -1.73
C PHE A 166 16.01 -11.72 -2.40
N LEU A 167 15.90 -11.45 -3.72
CA LEU A 167 14.62 -11.52 -4.45
C LEU A 167 14.50 -12.79 -5.34
N VAL A 168 15.48 -13.70 -5.25
CA VAL A 168 15.35 -14.99 -5.96
C VAL A 168 14.42 -15.89 -5.14
N PRO A 169 13.27 -16.29 -5.69
CA PRO A 169 12.41 -17.26 -5.00
C PRO A 169 13.17 -18.54 -4.74
N MET A 170 13.03 -19.11 -3.53
CA MET A 170 13.70 -20.37 -3.15
C MET A 170 13.38 -21.54 -4.11
N SER A 171 12.34 -21.42 -4.93
CA SER A 171 11.97 -22.37 -5.97
C SER A 171 12.97 -22.48 -7.15
N LEU A 172 13.91 -21.52 -7.29
CA LEU A 172 14.97 -21.56 -8.32
C LEU A 172 16.32 -22.03 -7.77
N LEU A 173 16.45 -22.20 -6.46
CA LEU A 173 17.58 -22.89 -5.84
C LEU A 173 17.24 -24.39 -5.80
N GLY A 174 17.38 -25.04 -6.98
CA GLY A 174 17.18 -26.49 -7.09
C GLY A 174 18.10 -27.23 -6.12
N CYS A 175 17.50 -27.96 -5.20
CA CYS A 175 18.05 -29.16 -4.59
C CYS A 175 17.59 -30.37 -5.36
#